data_7c56170e7876fed52f045373028ad1e7
#
_entry.id   7c56170e7876fed52f045373028ad1e7
#
_cell.length_a   1.000
_cell.length_b   1.000
_cell.length_c   1.000
_cell.angle_alpha   90.00
_cell.angle_beta   90.00
_cell.angle_gamma   90.00
#
_symmetry.space_group_name_H-M   'P 1'
#
loop_
_entity.id
_entity.type
_entity.pdbx_description
1 polymer ?
#
loop_
_entity_poly.entity_id
_entity_poly.type
_entity_poly.pdbx_seq_one_letter_code
_entity_poly.pdbx_strand_id
1 'polypeptide(L)'
;MIVRRSINKDELKELPKTVFPGRIHVIQSEAETEKAVAYLQSQPILGIDSETRPSFTKGQSHKVALLQISSDECCFLFRLNMTGLTQPLVDLLENPAVIKVGLSLKDDFMMLHKRAPFTQQSCIELQDYVRQRSEEHTSELQ
;
A
#
# COMPACT_ATOMS: atom_id res chain seq x y z
N MET A 1 -20.60 -8.89 -9.54
CA MET A 1 -19.73 -7.86 -10.17
C MET A 1 -18.90 -8.53 -11.25
N ILE A 2 -18.95 -8.03 -12.46
CA ILE A 2 -18.12 -8.51 -13.56
C ILE A 2 -16.84 -7.70 -13.58
N VAL A 3 -15.70 -8.40 -13.47
CA VAL A 3 -14.38 -7.73 -13.52
C VAL A 3 -13.71 -8.10 -14.84
N ARG A 4 -13.38 -7.10 -15.61
CA ARG A 4 -12.65 -7.27 -16.88
C ARG A 4 -11.18 -7.57 -16.60
N ARG A 5 -10.59 -8.47 -17.38
CA ARG A 5 -9.18 -8.84 -17.25
C ARG A 5 -8.21 -7.74 -17.69
N SER A 6 -8.66 -6.89 -18.60
CA SER A 6 -7.84 -5.82 -19.13
C SER A 6 -8.70 -4.67 -19.64
N ILE A 7 -8.08 -3.52 -19.74
CA ILE A 7 -8.66 -2.31 -20.34
C ILE A 7 -7.60 -1.70 -21.28
N ASN A 8 -8.00 -1.20 -22.44
CA ASN A 8 -7.06 -0.52 -23.31
C ASN A 8 -6.87 0.96 -22.89
N LYS A 9 -5.80 1.58 -23.39
CA LYS A 9 -5.45 2.95 -23.02
C LYS A 9 -6.50 3.98 -23.41
N ASP A 10 -7.20 3.78 -24.52
CA ASP A 10 -8.22 4.73 -25.01
C ASP A 10 -9.47 4.66 -24.13
N GLU A 11 -9.92 3.46 -23.77
CA GLU A 11 -11.01 3.27 -22.82
C GLU A 11 -10.66 3.89 -21.45
N LEU A 12 -9.41 3.74 -21.02
CA LEU A 12 -8.94 4.29 -19.74
C LEU A 12 -9.06 5.82 -19.70
N LYS A 13 -8.76 6.50 -20.82
CA LYS A 13 -8.86 7.96 -20.94
C LYS A 13 -10.29 8.49 -20.82
N GLU A 14 -11.29 7.69 -21.17
CA GLU A 14 -12.71 8.03 -21.11
C GLU A 14 -13.32 7.86 -19.71
N LEU A 15 -12.64 7.13 -18.81
CA LEU A 15 -13.12 6.93 -17.45
C LEU A 15 -13.06 8.24 -16.64
N PRO A 16 -14.01 8.45 -15.72
CA PRO A 16 -13.95 9.58 -14.81
C PRO A 16 -12.68 9.52 -13.99
N LYS A 17 -12.02 10.68 -13.86
CA LYS A 17 -10.86 10.82 -12.98
C LYS A 17 -11.33 11.13 -11.56
N THR A 18 -10.70 10.47 -10.59
CA THR A 18 -10.91 10.78 -9.19
C THR A 18 -9.59 11.15 -8.53
N VAL A 19 -9.67 12.00 -7.53
CA VAL A 19 -8.54 12.34 -6.67
C VAL A 19 -8.90 11.95 -5.24
N PHE A 20 -7.87 11.71 -4.41
CA PHE A 20 -8.11 11.39 -3.01
C PHE A 20 -8.79 12.59 -2.33
N PRO A 21 -10.01 12.42 -1.76
CA PRO A 21 -10.78 13.54 -1.22
C PRO A 21 -10.36 13.97 0.19
N GLY A 22 -9.51 13.19 0.85
CA GLY A 22 -9.09 13.41 2.22
C GLY A 22 -7.84 14.26 2.34
N ARG A 23 -7.30 14.31 3.55
CA ARG A 23 -6.07 15.05 3.87
C ARG A 23 -4.85 14.20 3.54
N ILE A 24 -3.81 14.84 3.02
CA ILE A 24 -2.53 14.23 2.72
C ILE A 24 -1.48 14.83 3.65
N HIS A 25 -0.79 13.98 4.41
CA HIS A 25 0.25 14.38 5.35
C HIS A 25 1.60 13.80 4.92
N VAL A 26 2.60 14.66 4.78
CA VAL A 26 3.98 14.24 4.52
C VAL A 26 4.68 14.08 5.86
N ILE A 27 5.22 12.88 6.10
CA ILE A 27 5.86 12.52 7.38
C ILE A 27 7.37 12.44 7.17
N GLN A 28 8.11 13.26 7.93
CA GLN A 28 9.55 13.43 7.77
C GLN A 28 10.35 13.25 9.06
N SER A 29 9.68 13.01 10.19
CA SER A 29 10.33 12.85 11.50
C SER A 29 9.77 11.66 12.26
N GLU A 30 10.51 11.18 13.25
CA GLU A 30 10.06 10.09 14.12
C GLU A 30 8.83 10.50 14.94
N ALA A 31 8.79 11.73 15.44
CA ALA A 31 7.66 12.24 16.22
C ALA A 31 6.38 12.29 15.37
N GLU A 32 6.48 12.76 14.14
CA GLU A 32 5.35 12.75 13.20
C GLU A 32 4.91 11.31 12.87
N THR A 33 5.87 10.39 12.71
CA THR A 33 5.58 8.97 12.46
C THR A 33 4.79 8.36 13.62
N GLU A 34 5.18 8.59 14.86
CA GLU A 34 4.47 8.09 16.03
C GLU A 34 3.01 8.54 16.08
N LYS A 35 2.77 9.83 15.82
CA LYS A 35 1.41 10.39 15.79
C LYS A 35 0.57 9.79 14.66
N ALA A 36 1.14 9.70 13.47
CA ALA A 36 0.47 9.13 12.31
C ALA A 36 0.10 7.66 12.55
N VAL A 37 1.04 6.87 13.07
CA VAL A 37 0.81 5.45 13.36
C VAL A 37 -0.24 5.27 14.44
N ALA A 38 -0.25 6.09 15.48
CA ALA A 38 -1.28 6.04 16.53
C ALA A 38 -2.69 6.20 15.95
N TYR A 39 -2.86 7.12 15.00
CA TYR A 39 -4.11 7.26 14.27
C TYR A 39 -4.41 6.03 13.40
N LEU A 40 -3.44 5.56 12.62
CA LEU A 40 -3.62 4.43 11.71
C LEU A 40 -3.95 3.12 12.45
N GLN A 41 -3.39 2.92 13.63
CA GLN A 41 -3.68 1.75 14.47
C GLN A 41 -5.14 1.68 14.93
N SER A 42 -5.86 2.78 14.91
CA SER A 42 -7.28 2.84 15.27
C SER A 42 -8.21 2.50 14.10
N GLN A 43 -7.68 2.37 12.89
CA GLN A 43 -8.46 2.13 11.70
C GLN A 43 -8.59 0.64 11.41
N PRO A 44 -9.76 0.14 10.97
CA PRO A 44 -9.94 -1.28 10.68
C PRO A 44 -9.27 -1.72 9.39
N ILE A 45 -9.22 -0.85 8.38
CA ILE A 45 -8.69 -1.15 7.04
C ILE A 45 -7.85 0.02 6.56
N LEU A 46 -6.68 -0.29 6.04
CA LEU A 46 -5.76 0.68 5.46
C LEU A 46 -5.37 0.29 4.03
N GLY A 47 -5.23 1.28 3.16
CA GLY A 47 -4.57 1.11 1.87
C GLY A 47 -3.07 1.28 2.04
N ILE A 48 -2.28 0.49 1.33
CA ILE A 48 -0.82 0.56 1.40
C ILE A 48 -0.20 0.49 0.01
N ASP A 49 0.82 1.31 -0.21
CA ASP A 49 1.63 1.31 -1.43
C ASP A 49 3.03 1.80 -1.09
N SER A 50 3.99 1.53 -1.95
CA SER A 50 5.36 1.99 -1.75
C SER A 50 5.99 2.41 -3.08
N GLU A 51 6.94 3.34 -2.98
CA GLU A 51 7.68 3.84 -4.14
C GLU A 51 9.18 3.75 -3.88
N THR A 52 9.88 3.23 -4.87
CA THR A 52 11.33 3.13 -4.86
C THR A 52 11.89 3.98 -5.99
N ARG A 53 12.94 4.75 -5.69
CA ARG A 53 13.63 5.50 -6.74
C ARG A 53 14.19 4.52 -7.78
N PRO A 54 13.93 4.73 -9.08
CA PRO A 54 14.49 3.87 -10.10
C PRO A 54 16.00 3.97 -10.15
N SER A 55 16.67 2.84 -10.41
CA SER A 55 18.11 2.79 -10.63
C SER A 55 18.40 2.55 -12.10
N PHE A 56 19.18 3.44 -12.70
CA PHE A 56 19.61 3.35 -14.10
C PHE A 56 21.05 2.85 -14.22
N THR A 57 21.71 2.62 -13.10
CA THR A 57 23.09 2.14 -13.04
C THR A 57 23.12 0.66 -12.69
N LYS A 58 23.77 -0.15 -13.53
CA LYS A 58 23.93 -1.59 -13.31
C LYS A 58 24.61 -1.84 -11.95
N GLY A 59 24.03 -2.76 -11.18
CA GLY A 59 24.55 -3.12 -9.86
C GLY A 59 24.17 -2.18 -8.72
N GLN A 60 23.49 -1.06 -9.00
CA GLN A 60 22.90 -0.19 -7.97
C GLN A 60 21.44 -0.48 -7.77
N SER A 61 21.02 -0.56 -6.51
CA SER A 61 19.62 -0.64 -6.12
C SER A 61 19.34 0.39 -5.03
N HIS A 62 18.12 0.93 -5.02
CA HIS A 62 17.67 1.86 -3.99
C HIS A 62 16.67 1.18 -3.08
N LYS A 63 16.72 1.53 -1.79
CA LYS A 63 15.68 1.11 -0.84
C LYS A 63 14.41 1.91 -1.09
N VAL A 64 13.27 1.39 -0.61
CA VAL A 64 11.99 2.11 -0.66
C VAL A 64 12.15 3.50 -0.06
N ALA A 65 11.82 4.52 -0.83
CA ALA A 65 11.95 5.92 -0.42
C ALA A 65 10.67 6.45 0.22
N LEU A 66 9.51 5.98 -0.23
CA LEU A 66 8.20 6.45 0.20
C LEU A 66 7.30 5.27 0.51
N LEU A 67 6.71 5.27 1.71
CA LEU A 67 5.66 4.36 2.10
C LEU A 67 4.37 5.16 2.24
N GLN A 68 3.34 4.73 1.53
CA GLN A 68 2.06 5.42 1.50
C GLN A 68 1.04 4.55 2.22
N ILE A 69 0.42 5.09 3.27
CA ILE A 69 -0.60 4.40 4.04
C ILE A 69 -1.79 5.33 4.23
N SER A 70 -2.98 4.84 3.90
CA SER A 70 -4.19 5.67 3.95
C SER A 70 -5.34 4.95 4.63
N SER A 71 -6.11 5.73 5.38
CA SER A 71 -7.49 5.43 5.73
C SER A 71 -8.41 6.03 4.65
N ASP A 72 -9.72 5.96 4.85
CA ASP A 72 -10.68 6.63 3.96
C ASP A 72 -10.65 8.16 4.09
N GLU A 73 -10.10 8.71 5.17
CA GLU A 73 -10.07 10.14 5.45
C GLU A 73 -8.69 10.79 5.29
N CYS A 74 -7.62 10.06 5.56
CA CYS A 74 -6.26 10.58 5.59
C CYS A 74 -5.29 9.68 4.85
N CYS A 75 -4.36 10.29 4.12
CA CYS A 75 -3.24 9.61 3.50
C CYS A 75 -1.93 10.13 4.11
N PHE A 76 -1.06 9.22 4.50
CA PHE A 76 0.25 9.54 5.06
C PHE A 76 1.35 9.09 4.10
N LEU A 77 2.23 10.02 3.75
CA LEU A 77 3.39 9.78 2.91
C LEU A 77 4.63 9.75 3.80
N PHE A 78 5.06 8.56 4.20
CA PHE A 78 6.24 8.40 5.05
C PHE A 78 7.50 8.42 4.20
N ARG A 79 8.32 9.47 4.38
CA ARG A 79 9.59 9.60 3.68
C ARG A 79 10.66 8.77 4.39
N LEU A 80 10.79 7.51 3.97
CA LEU A 80 11.67 6.54 4.64
C LEU A 80 13.15 6.88 4.52
N ASN A 81 13.55 7.68 3.53
CA ASN A 81 14.92 8.20 3.46
C ASN A 81 15.24 9.16 4.60
N MET A 82 14.23 9.78 5.22
CA MET A 82 14.37 10.70 6.34
C MET A 82 14.28 10.00 7.70
N THR A 83 13.37 9.04 7.81
CA THR A 83 13.04 8.39 9.10
C THR A 83 13.52 6.95 9.22
N GLY A 84 13.69 6.26 8.09
CA GLY A 84 13.78 4.80 8.06
C GLY A 84 12.43 4.14 8.31
N LEU A 85 12.43 2.82 8.33
CA LEU A 85 11.27 2.02 8.71
C LEU A 85 11.34 1.81 10.23
N THR A 86 10.72 2.73 10.96
CA THR A 86 10.78 2.77 12.43
C THR A 86 9.89 1.73 13.08
N GLN A 87 10.12 1.49 14.37
CA GLN A 87 9.36 0.48 15.13
C GLN A 87 7.85 0.70 15.11
N PRO A 88 7.32 1.93 15.25
CA PRO A 88 5.87 2.15 15.11
C PRO A 88 5.29 1.67 13.79
N LEU A 89 5.99 1.90 12.66
CA LEU A 89 5.56 1.40 11.35
C LEU A 89 5.63 -0.13 11.28
N VAL A 90 6.68 -0.73 11.82
CA VAL A 90 6.79 -2.18 11.91
C VAL A 90 5.63 -2.76 12.72
N ASP A 91 5.32 -2.18 13.87
CA ASP A 91 4.20 -2.61 14.72
C ASP A 91 2.87 -2.54 13.96
N LEU A 92 2.66 -1.50 13.17
CA LEU A 92 1.46 -1.36 12.33
C LEU A 92 1.38 -2.47 11.28
N LEU A 93 2.47 -2.74 10.58
CA LEU A 93 2.53 -3.79 9.57
C LEU A 93 2.34 -5.20 10.15
N GLU A 94 2.75 -5.41 11.39
CA GLU A 94 2.62 -6.68 12.11
C GLU A 94 1.29 -6.83 12.85
N ASN A 95 0.49 -5.77 12.97
CA ASN A 95 -0.76 -5.81 13.76
C ASN A 95 -1.85 -6.60 13.01
N PRO A 96 -2.27 -7.78 13.53
CA PRO A 96 -3.29 -8.59 12.88
C PRO A 96 -4.70 -7.98 12.95
N ALA A 97 -4.94 -7.02 13.86
CA ALA A 97 -6.23 -6.36 13.99
C ALA A 97 -6.48 -5.29 12.93
N VAL A 98 -5.45 -4.84 12.23
CA VAL A 98 -5.55 -3.83 11.17
C VAL A 98 -5.31 -4.50 9.82
N ILE A 99 -6.31 -4.45 8.95
CA ILE A 99 -6.21 -5.02 7.60
C ILE A 99 -5.49 -4.03 6.69
N LYS A 100 -4.48 -4.50 5.96
CA LYS A 100 -3.75 -3.73 4.96
C LYS A 100 -4.08 -4.27 3.57
N VAL A 101 -4.54 -3.43 2.68
CA VAL A 101 -4.90 -3.79 1.30
C VAL A 101 -4.03 -3.03 0.30
N GLY A 102 -3.69 -3.68 -0.79
CA GLY A 102 -2.91 -3.04 -1.85
C GLY A 102 -2.74 -3.93 -3.08
N LEU A 103 -2.04 -3.38 -4.06
CA LEU A 103 -1.69 -4.06 -5.31
C LEU A 103 -0.20 -4.42 -5.29
N SER A 104 0.13 -5.65 -5.68
CA SER A 104 1.52 -6.14 -5.73
C SER A 104 2.24 -6.07 -4.38
N LEU A 105 1.51 -6.36 -3.30
CA LEU A 105 2.03 -6.26 -1.93
C LEU A 105 3.25 -7.15 -1.68
N LYS A 106 3.36 -8.28 -2.34
CA LYS A 106 4.51 -9.17 -2.20
C LYS A 106 5.81 -8.44 -2.56
N ASP A 107 5.79 -7.68 -3.65
CA ASP A 107 6.95 -6.91 -4.09
C ASP A 107 7.25 -5.76 -3.13
N ASP A 108 6.21 -5.04 -2.69
CA ASP A 108 6.34 -3.95 -1.71
C ASP A 108 6.99 -4.45 -0.41
N PHE A 109 6.49 -5.55 0.15
CA PHE A 109 7.03 -6.10 1.39
C PHE A 109 8.45 -6.65 1.22
N MET A 110 8.74 -7.29 0.09
CA MET A 110 10.10 -7.73 -0.21
C MET A 110 11.09 -6.57 -0.18
N MET A 111 10.71 -5.43 -0.75
CA MET A 111 11.54 -4.22 -0.74
C MET A 111 11.61 -3.57 0.64
N LEU A 112 10.50 -3.55 1.38
CA LEU A 112 10.47 -3.00 2.74
C LEU A 112 11.32 -3.82 3.72
N HIS A 113 11.39 -5.16 3.54
CA HIS A 113 12.23 -6.02 4.36
C HIS A 113 13.73 -5.68 4.24
N LYS A 114 14.14 -4.99 3.20
CA LYS A 114 15.53 -4.50 3.07
C LYS A 114 15.85 -3.35 4.03
N ARG A 115 14.82 -2.70 4.59
CA ARG A 115 14.99 -1.63 5.58
C ARG A 115 14.95 -2.13 7.02
N ALA A 116 14.10 -3.09 7.33
CA ALA A 116 13.97 -3.66 8.67
C ALA A 116 13.29 -5.02 8.60
N PRO A 117 13.59 -5.95 9.52
CA PRO A 117 12.89 -7.22 9.60
C PRO A 117 11.52 -7.03 10.23
N PHE A 118 10.50 -7.66 9.66
CA PHE A 118 9.14 -7.72 10.22
C PHE A 118 8.37 -8.86 9.57
N THR A 119 7.28 -9.26 10.20
CA THR A 119 6.35 -10.25 9.66
C THR A 119 4.99 -9.58 9.46
N GLN A 120 4.67 -9.23 8.23
CA GLN A 120 3.40 -8.57 7.90
C GLN A 120 2.22 -9.49 8.23
N GLN A 121 1.15 -8.90 8.75
CA GLN A 121 -0.08 -9.59 9.16
C GLN A 121 -1.31 -8.93 8.52
N SER A 122 -2.34 -9.73 8.27
CA SER A 122 -3.64 -9.26 7.79
C SER A 122 -3.56 -8.41 6.52
N CYS A 123 -2.83 -8.92 5.52
CA CYS A 123 -2.65 -8.25 4.25
C CYS A 123 -3.50 -8.91 3.18
N ILE A 124 -4.19 -8.09 2.40
CA ILE A 124 -5.05 -8.53 1.30
C ILE A 124 -4.48 -7.99 -0.02
N GLU A 125 -4.09 -8.89 -0.90
CA GLU A 125 -3.69 -8.56 -2.26
C GLU A 125 -4.94 -8.38 -3.13
N LEU A 126 -5.17 -7.15 -3.61
CA LEU A 126 -6.38 -6.82 -4.35
C LEU A 126 -6.50 -7.58 -5.67
N GLN A 127 -5.40 -7.89 -6.34
CA GLN A 127 -5.45 -8.70 -7.56
C GLN A 127 -5.99 -10.09 -7.30
N ASP A 128 -5.57 -10.73 -6.21
CA ASP A 128 -6.06 -12.06 -5.84
C ASP A 128 -7.53 -12.02 -5.44
N TYR A 129 -7.91 -11.02 -4.65
CA TYR A 129 -9.30 -10.80 -4.24
C TYR A 129 -10.23 -10.63 -5.46
N VAL A 130 -9.84 -9.79 -6.41
CA VAL A 130 -10.60 -9.53 -7.63
C VAL A 130 -10.68 -10.78 -8.51
N ARG A 131 -9.60 -11.54 -8.61
CA ARG A 131 -9.57 -12.79 -9.37
C ARG A 131 -10.53 -13.82 -8.80
N GLN A 132 -10.53 -14.03 -7.50
CA GLN A 132 -11.46 -14.94 -6.81
C GLN A 132 -12.90 -14.55 -7.06
N ARG A 133 -13.24 -13.27 -6.95
CA ARG A 133 -14.59 -12.75 -7.23
C ARG A 133 -15.03 -12.99 -8.67
N SER A 134 -14.13 -12.84 -9.64
CA SER A 134 -14.42 -13.10 -11.06
C SER A 134 -14.68 -14.58 -11.31
N GLU A 135 -13.91 -15.46 -10.69
CA GLU A 135 -14.07 -16.93 -10.81
C GLU A 135 -15.40 -17.39 -10.19
N GLU A 136 -15.73 -16.90 -9.00
CA GLU A 136 -17.00 -17.17 -8.35
C GLU A 136 -18.19 -16.78 -9.22
N HIS A 137 -18.15 -15.58 -9.80
CA HIS A 137 -19.20 -15.09 -10.68
C HIS A 137 -19.35 -15.96 -11.95
N THR A 138 -18.23 -16.39 -12.53
CA THR A 138 -18.23 -17.29 -13.70
C THR A 138 -18.82 -18.65 -13.35
N SER A 139 -18.52 -19.18 -12.17
CA SER A 139 -19.09 -20.46 -11.69
C SER A 139 -20.59 -20.39 -11.50
N GLU A 140 -21.12 -19.29 -11.00
CA GLU A 140 -22.54 -19.06 -10.81
C GLU A 140 -23.32 -18.99 -12.14
N LEU A 141 -22.68 -18.60 -13.22
CA LEU A 141 -23.26 -18.49 -14.54
C LEU A 141 -23.27 -19.82 -15.34
N GLN A 142 -22.51 -20.79 -14.88
CA GLN A 142 -22.48 -22.14 -15.47
C GLN A 142 -23.52 -23.04 -14.83
#